data_aaa1ae5e5d3615f593cf66fb5c3b2bd9
#
_entry.id   aaa1ae5e5d3615f593cf66fb5c3b2bd9
#
_cell.length_a   1.000
_cell.length_b   1.000
_cell.length_c   1.000
_cell.angle_alpha   90.00
_cell.angle_beta   90.00
_cell.angle_gamma   90.00
#
_symmetry.space_group_name_H-M   'P 1'
#
loop_
_entity.id
_entity.type
_entity.pdbx_description
1 polymer ?
#
loop_
_entity_poly.entity_id
_entity_poly.type
_entity_poly.pdbx_seq_one_letter_code
_entity_poly.pdbx_strand_id
1 'polypeptide(L)' 'MAKRDQRLNKYRENVDYIIENKVTDEEYIEDAFEQIMDYYDDEEFLELFWKLINYVEKFDKGIGLFYRRAEEILRCGF' A
#
# COMPACT_ATOMS: atom_id res chain seq x y z
N MET A 1 9.99 -17.96 -12.62
CA MET A 1 9.80 -16.92 -11.60
C MET A 1 8.35 -16.91 -11.12
N ALA A 2 8.12 -16.86 -9.83
CA ALA A 2 6.77 -16.90 -9.29
C ALA A 2 6.00 -15.61 -9.62
N LYS A 3 4.70 -15.75 -9.86
CA LYS A 3 3.83 -14.59 -10.13
C LYS A 3 3.86 -13.60 -8.97
N ARG A 4 4.00 -14.11 -7.74
CA ARG A 4 4.11 -13.27 -6.54
C ARG A 4 5.28 -12.30 -6.66
N ASP A 5 6.46 -12.78 -7.06
CA ASP A 5 7.65 -11.94 -7.15
C ASP A 5 7.51 -10.86 -8.22
N GLN A 6 6.87 -11.20 -9.33
CA GLN A 6 6.60 -10.24 -10.40
C GLN A 6 5.69 -9.12 -9.91
N ARG A 7 4.64 -9.48 -9.16
CA ARG A 7 3.71 -8.50 -8.60
C ARG A 7 4.37 -7.65 -7.53
N LEU A 8 5.18 -8.27 -6.67
CA LEU A 8 5.91 -7.54 -5.65
C LEU A 8 6.79 -6.46 -6.28
N ASN A 9 7.54 -6.81 -7.31
CA ASN A 9 8.39 -5.85 -8.01
C ASN A 9 7.58 -4.74 -8.66
N LYS A 10 6.46 -5.08 -9.27
CA LYS A 10 5.58 -4.10 -9.91
C LYS A 10 5.01 -3.13 -8.88
N TYR A 11 4.54 -3.63 -7.75
CA TYR A 11 3.96 -2.78 -6.71
C TYR A 11 5.04 -1.93 -6.04
N ARG A 12 6.24 -2.48 -5.86
CA ARG A 12 7.37 -1.70 -5.33
C ARG A 12 7.69 -0.53 -6.24
N GLU A 13 7.76 -0.77 -7.54
CA GLU A 13 8.00 0.29 -8.52
C GLU A 13 6.89 1.34 -8.47
N ASN A 14 5.65 0.90 -8.32
CA ASN A 14 4.51 1.80 -8.26
C ASN A 14 4.54 2.67 -6.99
N VAL A 15 4.85 2.08 -5.84
CA VAL A 15 4.98 2.84 -4.59
C VAL A 15 6.12 3.85 -4.70
N ASP A 16 7.25 3.44 -5.24
CA ASP A 16 8.39 4.34 -5.43
C ASP A 16 8.02 5.49 -6.38
N TYR A 17 7.29 5.19 -7.44
CA TYR A 17 6.81 6.22 -8.37
C TYR A 17 5.92 7.24 -7.66
N ILE A 18 4.98 6.76 -6.85
CA ILE A 18 4.08 7.65 -6.10
C ILE A 18 4.86 8.58 -5.20
N ILE A 19 5.83 8.04 -4.47
CA ILE A 19 6.62 8.82 -3.51
C ILE A 19 7.54 9.80 -4.22
N GLU A 20 8.25 9.35 -5.24
CA GLU A 20 9.22 10.19 -5.95
C GLU A 20 8.55 11.32 -6.73
N ASN A 21 7.37 11.07 -7.28
CA ASN A 21 6.65 12.06 -8.06
C ASN A 21 5.62 12.84 -7.25
N LYS A 22 5.56 12.57 -5.94
CA LYS A 22 4.66 13.23 -5.01
C LYS A 22 3.21 13.19 -5.49
N VAL A 23 2.78 12.01 -5.93
CA VAL A 23 1.41 11.79 -6.39
C VAL A 23 0.44 12.01 -5.23
N THR A 24 -0.61 12.80 -5.48
CA THR A 24 -1.63 13.08 -4.48
C THR A 24 -3.03 12.70 -4.95
N ASP A 25 -3.14 12.03 -6.08
CA ASP A 25 -4.42 11.57 -6.63
C ASP A 25 -4.96 10.43 -5.77
N GLU A 26 -6.09 10.66 -5.11
CA GLU A 26 -6.68 9.69 -4.20
C GLU A 26 -7.00 8.37 -4.87
N GLU A 27 -7.59 8.41 -6.08
CA GLU A 27 -7.94 7.18 -6.79
C GLU A 27 -6.71 6.33 -7.09
N TYR A 28 -5.64 6.99 -7.53
CA TYR A 28 -4.40 6.29 -7.85
C TYR A 28 -3.81 5.63 -6.61
N ILE A 29 -3.80 6.37 -5.50
CA ILE A 29 -3.26 5.89 -4.24
C ILE A 29 -4.11 4.76 -3.68
N GLU A 30 -5.44 4.90 -3.72
CA GLU A 30 -6.35 3.87 -3.25
C GLU A 30 -6.19 2.58 -4.04
N ASP A 31 -6.06 2.68 -5.36
CA ASP A 31 -5.82 1.51 -6.20
C ASP A 31 -4.53 0.79 -5.79
N ALA A 32 -3.48 1.56 -5.51
CA ALA A 32 -2.21 0.98 -5.07
C ALA A 32 -2.37 0.24 -3.74
N PHE A 33 -3.07 0.83 -2.78
CA PHE A 33 -3.34 0.18 -1.50
C PHE A 33 -4.14 -1.12 -1.69
N GLU A 34 -5.19 -1.08 -2.49
CA GLU A 34 -6.04 -2.25 -2.70
C GLU A 34 -5.26 -3.40 -3.32
N GLN A 35 -4.38 -3.11 -4.27
CA GLN A 35 -3.53 -4.13 -4.89
C GLN A 35 -2.61 -4.77 -3.86
N ILE A 36 -1.98 -3.96 -3.02
CA ILE A 36 -1.07 -4.46 -1.99
C ILE A 36 -1.83 -5.28 -0.96
N MET A 37 -3.04 -4.87 -0.61
CA MET A 37 -3.84 -5.55 0.41
C MET A 37 -4.30 -6.94 0.00
N ASP A 38 -4.27 -7.27 -1.28
CA ASP A 38 -4.52 -8.65 -1.71
C ASP A 38 -3.47 -9.62 -1.15
N TYR A 39 -2.35 -9.09 -0.70
CA TYR A 39 -1.26 -9.87 -0.13
C TYR A 39 -0.97 -9.48 1.32
N TYR A 40 -2.03 -9.19 2.09
CA TYR A 40 -1.90 -8.65 3.44
C TYR A 40 -1.16 -9.59 4.42
N ASP A 41 -1.11 -10.88 4.12
CA ASP A 41 -0.41 -11.87 4.94
C ASP A 41 1.06 -12.06 4.54
N ASP A 42 1.54 -11.30 3.56
CA ASP A 42 2.92 -11.40 3.06
C ASP A 42 3.72 -10.19 3.58
N GLU A 43 4.76 -10.46 4.35
CA GLU A 43 5.56 -9.42 4.99
C GLU A 43 6.16 -8.42 4.01
N GLU A 44 6.63 -8.87 2.87
CA GLU A 44 7.23 -7.96 1.89
C GLU A 44 6.21 -7.00 1.29
N PHE A 45 4.99 -7.48 1.07
CA PHE A 45 3.91 -6.59 0.62
C PHE A 45 3.48 -5.64 1.73
N LEU A 46 3.48 -6.09 2.98
CA LEU A 46 3.17 -5.22 4.11
C LEU A 46 4.19 -4.09 4.27
N GLU A 47 5.45 -4.35 3.99
CA GLU A 47 6.47 -3.29 4.02
C GLU A 47 6.14 -2.18 3.03
N LEU A 48 5.69 -2.54 1.82
CA LEU A 48 5.25 -1.57 0.82
C LEU A 48 4.03 -0.80 1.31
N PHE A 49 3.09 -1.50 1.93
CA PHE A 49 1.88 -0.91 2.48
C PHE A 49 2.22 0.17 3.49
N TRP A 50 3.08 -0.14 4.46
CA TRP A 50 3.48 0.82 5.49
C TRP A 50 4.28 1.98 4.92
N LYS A 51 5.12 1.71 3.94
CA LYS A 51 5.87 2.76 3.26
C LYS A 51 4.92 3.76 2.59
N LEU A 52 3.88 3.25 1.93
CA LEU A 52 2.89 4.09 1.28
C LEU A 52 2.05 4.85 2.31
N ILE A 53 1.67 4.22 3.41
CA ILE A 53 0.95 4.89 4.50
C ILE A 53 1.75 6.07 5.04
N ASN A 54 3.04 5.85 5.33
CA ASN A 54 3.89 6.90 5.87
C ASN A 54 3.96 8.10 4.92
N TYR A 55 3.99 7.84 3.63
CA TYR A 55 3.98 8.91 2.64
C TYR A 55 2.63 9.65 2.65
N VAL A 56 1.54 8.91 2.57
CA VAL A 56 0.20 9.48 2.45
C VAL A 56 -0.17 10.31 3.67
N GLU A 57 0.22 9.87 4.87
CA GLU A 57 -0.08 10.60 6.10
C GLU A 57 0.51 12.01 6.15
N LYS A 58 1.48 12.30 5.31
CA LYS A 58 2.09 13.63 5.25
C LYS A 58 1.15 14.66 4.64
N PHE A 59 0.22 14.24 3.78
CA PHE A 59 -0.71 15.17 3.16
C PHE A 59 -2.18 14.81 3.35
N ASP A 60 -2.49 13.56 3.71
CA ASP A 60 -3.88 13.14 3.93
C ASP A 60 -3.95 12.07 5.02
N LYS A 61 -4.16 12.53 6.24
CA LYS A 61 -4.25 11.64 7.39
C LYS A 61 -5.48 10.75 7.35
N GLY A 62 -6.55 11.22 6.70
CA GLY A 62 -7.80 10.45 6.59
C GLY A 62 -7.60 9.15 5.82
N ILE A 63 -6.94 9.22 4.67
CA ILE A 63 -6.65 8.05 3.85
C ILE A 63 -5.74 7.10 4.62
N GLY A 64 -4.68 7.63 5.24
CA GLY A 64 -3.75 6.82 6.01
C GLY A 64 -4.45 6.07 7.13
N LEU A 65 -5.29 6.76 7.88
CA LEU A 65 -6.03 6.16 8.98
C LEU A 65 -7.00 5.07 8.49
N PHE A 66 -7.68 5.33 7.39
CA PHE A 66 -8.59 4.36 6.79
C PHE A 66 -7.89 3.04 6.50
N TYR A 67 -6.73 3.11 5.84
CA TYR A 67 -6.02 1.90 5.46
C TYR A 67 -5.30 1.24 6.63
N ARG A 68 -4.88 1.98 7.63
CA ARG A 68 -4.36 1.39 8.87
C ARG A 68 -5.42 0.51 9.52
N ARG A 69 -6.65 0.99 9.60
CA ARG A 69 -7.76 0.24 10.17
C ARG A 69 -8.10 -0.97 9.32
N ALA A 70 -8.11 -0.80 8.00
CA ALA A 70 -8.40 -1.91 7.11
C ALA A 70 -7.37 -3.04 7.27
N GLU A 71 -6.10 -2.70 7.39
CA GLU A 71 -5.04 -3.69 7.59
C GLU A 71 -5.21 -4.40 8.94
N GLU A 72 -5.51 -3.67 10.00
CA GLU A 72 -5.75 -4.28 11.31
C GLU A 72 -6.89 -5.29 11.27
N ILE A 73 -7.98 -4.94 10.60
CA ILE A 73 -9.14 -5.82 10.49
C ILE A 73 -8.76 -7.09 9.74
N LEU A 74 -8.05 -6.97 8.64
CA LEU A 74 -7.64 -8.12 7.85
C LEU A 74 -6.66 -9.03 8.60
N ARG A 75 -5.72 -8.42 9.31
CA ARG A 75 -4.70 -9.17 10.05
C ARG A 75 -5.26 -9.89 11.27
N CYS A 76 -6.12 -9.21 12.02
CA CYS A 76 -6.67 -9.76 13.25
C CYS A 76 -7.85 -10.71 13.02
N GLY A 77 -8.48 -10.59 11.85
CA GLY A 77 -9.74 -11.30 11.58
C GLY A 77 -10.87 -10.71 12.42
N PHE A 78 -12.04 -11.13 12.24
CA PHE A 78 -13.17 -10.66 13.05
C PHE A 78 -13.51 -11.64 14.13
#